data_d69d3bd95f67faf6e6e1525223ac4bef
#
_entry.id   d69d3bd95f67faf6e6e1525223ac4bef
#
_cell.length_a   1.000
_cell.length_b   1.000
_cell.length_c   1.000
_cell.angle_alpha   90.00
_cell.angle_beta   90.00
_cell.angle_gamma   90.00
#
_symmetry.space_group_name_H-M   'P 1'
#
loop_
_entity.id
_entity.type
_entity.pdbx_description
1 polymer ?
#
loop_
_entity_poly.entity_id
_entity_poly.type
_entity_poly.pdbx_seq_one_letter_code
_entity_poly.pdbx_strand_id
1 'polypeptide(L)'
;MTTAPAIVTEERQVELAAAELSRRIPGAAVKACEPMARHTTFRIGGPADIYVQPLDLEQLAEVMRFAREHGLPVKVVGNGSNLLVGDGGIRGIVVRLAPSFSGVQWLDDGVLAGGGARLGKLVKDSGEAGLSGLESTVGIPGTVGGALAMNAGTDTGCIGDLVMSAMMLEESGEIREWDETQLAYKYRHSGIRAAKVTVLSARLRLRPAPPEEIRAKIERLRQKRAGRQPLTAWSAGSAFKNPRGVAAGKVLHRAGAKGMRVGEAQVSSKHANFLINRGRARAAEMKELIERAHALALRRYGIDLELEIETVGE
;
A
#
# COMPACT_ATOMS: atom_id res chain seq x y z
N MET A 1 36.98 40.69 5.03
CA MET A 1 35.62 40.49 4.47
C MET A 1 35.19 39.06 4.82
N THR A 2 34.44 38.93 5.90
CA THR A 2 33.93 37.64 6.38
C THR A 2 32.62 37.39 5.60
N THR A 3 32.66 36.46 4.67
CA THR A 3 31.43 36.00 3.98
C THR A 3 30.53 35.34 5.01
N ALA A 4 29.33 35.87 5.21
CA ALA A 4 28.31 35.25 6.01
C ALA A 4 28.01 33.83 5.48
N PRO A 5 27.85 32.82 6.35
CA PRO A 5 27.50 31.46 5.89
C PRO A 5 26.18 31.54 5.12
N ALA A 6 26.18 31.02 3.90
CA ALA A 6 24.97 30.94 3.09
C ALA A 6 23.91 30.13 3.87
N ILE A 7 22.74 30.73 4.11
CA ILE A 7 21.59 30.02 4.69
C ILE A 7 21.24 28.89 3.71
N VAL A 8 21.53 27.65 4.10
CA VAL A 8 21.20 26.48 3.31
C VAL A 8 19.70 26.31 3.43
N THR A 9 18.97 26.38 2.31
CA THR A 9 17.53 26.15 2.28
C THR A 9 17.23 24.69 2.64
N GLU A 10 16.05 24.42 3.19
CA GLU A 10 15.61 23.07 3.57
C GLU A 10 15.70 22.11 2.37
N GLU A 11 15.31 22.54 1.18
CA GLU A 11 15.41 21.79 -0.07
C GLU A 11 16.86 21.40 -0.40
N ARG A 12 17.81 22.30 -0.21
CA ARG A 12 19.23 22.02 -0.42
C ARG A 12 19.80 21.03 0.61
N GLN A 13 19.29 21.01 1.83
CA GLN A 13 19.66 19.99 2.83
C GLN A 13 19.17 18.61 2.41
N VAL A 14 17.95 18.51 1.88
CA VAL A 14 17.39 17.27 1.32
C VAL A 14 18.22 16.77 0.14
N GLU A 15 18.62 17.66 -0.79
CA GLU A 15 19.49 17.30 -1.93
C GLU A 15 20.85 16.76 -1.49
N LEU A 16 21.47 17.40 -0.49
CA LEU A 16 22.76 16.96 0.05
C LEU A 16 22.65 15.58 0.73
N ALA A 17 21.61 15.36 1.53
CA ALA A 17 21.36 14.07 2.18
C ALA A 17 21.07 12.98 1.15
N ALA A 18 20.29 13.27 0.11
CA ALA A 18 20.05 12.33 -0.98
C ALA A 18 21.32 11.97 -1.75
N ALA A 19 22.19 12.96 -2.03
CA ALA A 19 23.48 12.75 -2.69
C ALA A 19 24.44 11.93 -1.82
N GLU A 20 24.44 12.14 -0.49
CA GLU A 20 25.21 11.32 0.43
C GLU A 20 24.71 9.88 0.46
N LEU A 21 23.42 9.66 0.62
CA LEU A 21 22.81 8.32 0.59
C LEU A 21 23.12 7.60 -0.73
N SER A 22 23.05 8.30 -1.86
CA SER A 22 23.35 7.72 -3.18
C SER A 22 24.81 7.22 -3.27
N ARG A 23 25.77 7.86 -2.61
CA ARG A 23 27.15 7.37 -2.55
C ARG A 23 27.28 6.12 -1.68
N ARG A 24 26.49 6.00 -0.61
CA ARG A 24 26.51 4.84 0.30
C ARG A 24 25.85 3.61 -0.32
N ILE A 25 24.88 3.78 -1.24
CA ILE A 25 24.16 2.68 -1.91
C ILE A 25 24.28 2.81 -3.45
N PRO A 26 25.45 2.54 -4.01
CA PRO A 26 25.71 2.72 -5.43
C PRO A 26 24.80 1.84 -6.29
N GLY A 27 24.30 2.41 -7.40
CA GLY A 27 23.39 1.74 -8.33
C GLY A 27 21.91 1.75 -7.91
N ALA A 28 21.60 2.05 -6.65
CA ALA A 28 20.21 2.26 -6.22
C ALA A 28 19.63 3.55 -6.80
N ALA A 29 18.32 3.57 -7.05
CA ALA A 29 17.64 4.80 -7.39
C ALA A 29 17.43 5.63 -6.12
N VAL A 30 18.12 6.76 -6.00
CA VAL A 30 17.93 7.76 -4.94
C VAL A 30 17.53 9.07 -5.59
N LYS A 31 16.42 9.66 -5.17
CA LYS A 31 15.89 10.90 -5.73
C LYS A 31 15.47 11.85 -4.62
N ALA A 32 15.92 13.09 -4.68
CA ALA A 32 15.41 14.17 -3.87
C ALA A 32 14.09 14.68 -4.44
N CYS A 33 13.18 15.13 -3.57
CA CYS A 33 11.92 15.79 -3.90
C CYS A 33 11.07 15.03 -4.93
N GLU A 34 11.05 13.69 -4.86
CA GLU A 34 10.32 12.85 -5.85
C GLU A 34 8.80 12.93 -5.64
N PRO A 35 8.02 13.35 -6.66
CA PRO A 35 6.58 13.46 -6.55
C PRO A 35 5.90 12.11 -6.28
N MET A 36 5.26 11.98 -5.12
CA MET A 36 4.57 10.74 -4.72
C MET A 36 3.34 10.42 -5.58
N ALA A 37 2.80 11.38 -6.30
CA ALA A 37 1.76 11.14 -7.31
C ALA A 37 2.18 10.09 -8.37
N ARG A 38 3.48 9.92 -8.63
CA ARG A 38 4.02 8.87 -9.53
C ARG A 38 4.02 7.48 -8.89
N HIS A 39 3.89 7.40 -7.57
CA HIS A 39 4.03 6.20 -6.76
C HIS A 39 2.76 5.80 -6.01
N THR A 40 1.63 6.47 -6.29
CA THR A 40 0.31 6.14 -5.76
C THR A 40 -0.67 5.78 -6.89
N THR A 41 -1.61 4.91 -6.61
CA THR A 41 -2.68 4.57 -7.57
C THR A 41 -3.73 5.65 -7.70
N PHE A 42 -3.85 6.55 -6.72
CA PHE A 42 -4.62 7.78 -6.84
C PHE A 42 -3.99 8.79 -7.81
N ARG A 43 -2.68 8.68 -8.08
CA ARG A 43 -1.88 9.72 -8.74
C ARG A 43 -2.00 11.08 -8.05
N ILE A 44 -2.04 11.06 -6.73
CA ILE A 44 -2.05 12.22 -5.84
C ILE A 44 -0.89 12.09 -4.88
N GLY A 45 -0.25 13.19 -4.54
CA GLY A 45 0.78 13.31 -3.52
C GLY A 45 1.89 14.28 -3.90
N GLY A 46 2.25 15.14 -2.96
CA GLY A 46 3.41 16.01 -3.01
C GLY A 46 4.73 15.23 -2.97
N PRO A 47 5.87 15.92 -2.84
CA PRO A 47 7.19 15.29 -2.92
C PRO A 47 7.51 14.47 -1.66
N ALA A 48 8.18 13.33 -1.84
CA ALA A 48 8.98 12.72 -0.77
C ALA A 48 10.32 13.48 -0.70
N ASP A 49 10.80 13.81 0.50
CA ASP A 49 12.12 14.46 0.64
C ASP A 49 13.17 13.60 -0.04
N ILE A 50 13.29 12.34 0.35
CA ILE A 50 14.17 11.36 -0.28
C ILE A 50 13.36 10.13 -0.66
N TYR A 51 13.34 9.78 -1.93
CA TYR A 51 12.78 8.54 -2.42
C TYR A 51 13.91 7.58 -2.79
N VAL A 52 13.83 6.32 -2.32
CA VAL A 52 14.89 5.34 -2.55
C VAL A 52 14.35 3.96 -2.92
N GLN A 53 15.05 3.29 -3.86
CA GLN A 53 14.83 1.89 -4.21
C GLN A 53 16.12 1.10 -3.98
N PRO A 54 16.34 0.54 -2.76
CA PRO A 54 17.50 -0.29 -2.49
C PRO A 54 17.43 -1.57 -3.34
N LEU A 55 18.57 -2.00 -3.88
CA LEU A 55 18.66 -3.15 -4.78
C LEU A 55 18.70 -4.50 -4.05
N ASP A 56 19.17 -4.50 -2.80
CA ASP A 56 19.34 -5.69 -1.98
C ASP A 56 19.16 -5.37 -0.49
N LEU A 57 19.32 -6.39 0.34
CA LEU A 57 19.16 -6.28 1.78
C LEU A 57 20.24 -5.43 2.43
N GLU A 58 21.47 -5.47 1.93
CA GLU A 58 22.59 -4.69 2.45
C GLU A 58 22.31 -3.19 2.25
N GLN A 59 21.90 -2.81 1.06
CA GLN A 59 21.51 -1.43 0.76
C GLN A 59 20.28 -0.99 1.55
N LEU A 60 19.29 -1.87 1.75
CA LEU A 60 18.13 -1.56 2.59
C LEU A 60 18.55 -1.33 4.05
N ALA A 61 19.44 -2.15 4.59
CA ALA A 61 20.00 -1.96 5.93
C ALA A 61 20.80 -0.65 6.04
N GLU A 62 21.55 -0.27 4.98
CA GLU A 62 22.26 1.00 4.92
C GLU A 62 21.30 2.19 4.91
N VAL A 63 20.18 2.12 4.18
CA VAL A 63 19.14 3.17 4.23
C VAL A 63 18.59 3.33 5.66
N MET A 64 18.32 2.22 6.37
CA MET A 64 17.85 2.29 7.75
C MET A 64 18.90 2.88 8.71
N ARG A 65 20.18 2.54 8.49
CA ARG A 65 21.31 3.10 9.27
C ARG A 65 21.45 4.59 9.02
N PHE A 66 21.47 5.00 7.75
CA PHE A 66 21.52 6.41 7.35
C PHE A 66 20.38 7.23 7.97
N ALA A 67 19.17 6.68 7.92
CA ALA A 67 17.99 7.33 8.51
C ALA A 67 18.17 7.57 10.03
N ARG A 68 18.68 6.58 10.77
CA ARG A 68 18.96 6.71 12.21
C ARG A 68 20.06 7.74 12.50
N GLU A 69 21.16 7.70 11.73
CA GLU A 69 22.27 8.66 11.88
C GLU A 69 21.82 10.11 11.71
N HIS A 70 20.87 10.36 10.81
CA HIS A 70 20.36 11.70 10.47
C HIS A 70 19.04 12.06 11.15
N GLY A 71 18.49 11.17 11.99
CA GLY A 71 17.18 11.39 12.64
C GLY A 71 16.01 11.48 11.66
N LEU A 72 16.10 10.88 10.48
CA LEU A 72 15.09 10.92 9.44
C LEU A 72 14.06 9.81 9.61
N PRO A 73 12.76 10.11 9.55
CA PRO A 73 11.73 9.08 9.54
C PRO A 73 11.79 8.26 8.24
N VAL A 74 11.49 6.97 8.34
CA VAL A 74 11.41 6.08 7.16
C VAL A 74 9.97 5.61 6.97
N LYS A 75 9.48 5.71 5.73
CA LYS A 75 8.20 5.15 5.30
C LYS A 75 8.42 4.15 4.17
N VAL A 76 8.16 2.87 4.45
CA VAL A 76 8.19 1.84 3.40
C VAL A 76 6.84 1.82 2.68
N VAL A 77 6.87 1.83 1.35
CA VAL A 77 5.68 1.82 0.50
C VAL A 77 5.73 0.68 -0.51
N GLY A 78 4.59 0.09 -0.78
CA GLY A 78 4.42 -0.83 -1.90
C GLY A 78 4.05 -0.08 -3.19
N ASN A 79 2.93 -0.44 -3.81
CA ASN A 79 2.40 0.25 -5.00
C ASN A 79 1.57 1.51 -4.68
N GLY A 80 1.54 1.97 -3.44
CA GLY A 80 0.73 3.12 -3.04
C GLY A 80 -0.78 2.93 -3.30
N SER A 81 -1.24 1.69 -3.28
CA SER A 81 -2.62 1.35 -3.65
C SER A 81 -3.65 1.51 -2.53
N ASN A 82 -3.20 1.91 -1.34
CA ASN A 82 -4.04 2.26 -0.21
C ASN A 82 -3.59 3.58 0.45
N LEU A 83 -2.84 4.43 -0.28
CA LEU A 83 -2.29 5.67 0.25
C LEU A 83 -2.93 6.90 -0.38
N LEU A 84 -3.24 7.87 0.47
CA LEU A 84 -3.46 9.26 0.09
C LEU A 84 -2.31 10.08 0.68
N VAL A 85 -1.40 10.51 -0.17
CA VAL A 85 -0.27 11.35 0.22
C VAL A 85 -0.68 12.82 0.15
N GLY A 86 -0.39 13.58 1.20
CA GLY A 86 -0.69 15.01 1.29
C GLY A 86 -0.01 15.85 0.21
N ASP A 87 -0.53 17.04 -0.05
CA ASP A 87 0.00 17.95 -1.08
C ASP A 87 1.39 18.48 -0.70
N GLY A 88 1.69 18.62 0.61
CA GLY A 88 3.03 18.96 1.13
C GLY A 88 4.06 17.82 1.00
N GLY A 89 3.61 16.58 0.81
CA GLY A 89 4.49 15.43 0.61
C GLY A 89 4.85 14.68 1.89
N ILE A 90 5.93 13.90 1.84
CA ILE A 90 6.38 13.04 2.95
C ILE A 90 7.76 13.49 3.40
N ARG A 91 7.89 13.85 4.68
CA ARG A 91 9.18 14.18 5.28
C ARG A 91 10.01 12.93 5.52
N GLY A 92 11.32 13.03 5.33
CA GLY A 92 12.27 11.93 5.52
C GLY A 92 12.43 11.03 4.29
N ILE A 93 12.58 9.72 4.53
CA ILE A 93 12.92 8.75 3.49
C ILE A 93 11.73 7.86 3.15
N VAL A 94 11.33 7.86 1.88
CA VAL A 94 10.36 6.89 1.35
C VAL A 94 11.12 5.76 0.66
N VAL A 95 10.95 4.54 1.16
CA VAL A 95 11.56 3.33 0.62
C VAL A 95 10.53 2.55 -0.18
N ARG A 96 10.87 2.20 -1.41
CA ARG A 96 10.15 1.22 -2.21
C ARG A 96 11.08 0.07 -2.56
N LEU A 97 10.68 -1.15 -2.22
CA LEU A 97 11.49 -2.34 -2.52
C LEU A 97 11.67 -2.53 -4.03
N ALA A 98 12.93 -2.72 -4.47
CA ALA A 98 13.28 -3.00 -5.86
C ALA A 98 12.75 -4.38 -6.33
N PRO A 99 12.76 -4.67 -7.65
CA PRO A 99 12.32 -5.97 -8.17
C PRO A 99 13.07 -7.18 -7.60
N SER A 100 14.30 -7.01 -7.12
CA SER A 100 15.08 -8.06 -6.44
C SER A 100 14.40 -8.61 -5.19
N PHE A 101 13.57 -7.81 -4.50
CA PHE A 101 12.74 -8.25 -3.39
C PHE A 101 11.42 -8.91 -3.82
N SER A 102 11.26 -9.21 -5.11
CA SER A 102 10.03 -9.78 -5.68
C SER A 102 10.16 -11.26 -6.03
N GLY A 103 11.19 -11.94 -5.52
CA GLY A 103 11.41 -13.37 -5.73
C GLY A 103 10.18 -14.19 -5.29
N VAL A 104 9.88 -15.27 -6.03
CA VAL A 104 8.81 -16.21 -5.73
C VAL A 104 9.39 -17.62 -5.86
N GLN A 105 9.24 -18.41 -4.81
CA GLN A 105 9.63 -19.82 -4.78
C GLN A 105 8.42 -20.67 -4.44
N TRP A 106 8.00 -21.52 -5.35
CA TRP A 106 6.90 -22.46 -5.13
C TRP A 106 7.39 -23.65 -4.28
N LEU A 107 6.55 -24.07 -3.34
CA LEU A 107 6.76 -25.18 -2.43
C LEU A 107 5.58 -26.17 -2.60
N ASP A 108 5.73 -27.39 -2.15
CA ASP A 108 4.67 -28.42 -2.26
C ASP A 108 3.39 -28.02 -1.51
N ASP A 109 3.54 -27.28 -0.40
CA ASP A 109 2.44 -26.83 0.47
C ASP A 109 2.17 -25.33 0.42
N GLY A 110 2.80 -24.59 -0.54
CA GLY A 110 2.62 -23.16 -0.57
C GLY A 110 3.59 -22.39 -1.43
N VAL A 111 3.92 -21.17 -0.98
CA VAL A 111 4.84 -20.28 -1.68
C VAL A 111 5.61 -19.41 -0.68
N LEU A 112 6.90 -19.23 -0.93
CA LEU A 112 7.71 -18.16 -0.34
C LEU A 112 7.74 -16.99 -1.32
N ALA A 113 7.15 -15.86 -0.94
CA ALA A 113 7.03 -14.68 -1.80
C ALA A 113 7.71 -13.47 -1.17
N GLY A 114 8.54 -12.77 -1.94
CA GLY A 114 9.19 -11.54 -1.52
C GLY A 114 8.19 -10.40 -1.27
N GLY A 115 8.50 -9.53 -0.32
CA GLY A 115 7.63 -8.42 0.08
C GLY A 115 7.33 -7.43 -1.07
N GLY A 116 8.25 -7.30 -2.04
CA GLY A 116 8.09 -6.51 -3.26
C GLY A 116 7.28 -7.20 -4.36
N ALA A 117 6.99 -8.51 -4.25
CA ALA A 117 6.28 -9.26 -5.29
C ALA A 117 4.87 -8.67 -5.52
N ARG A 118 4.48 -8.55 -6.80
CA ARG A 118 3.15 -8.05 -7.17
C ARG A 118 2.09 -9.09 -6.84
N LEU A 119 1.15 -8.76 -5.95
CA LEU A 119 0.10 -9.67 -5.50
C LEU A 119 -0.72 -10.23 -6.69
N GLY A 120 -1.12 -9.37 -7.63
CA GLY A 120 -1.90 -9.81 -8.79
C GLY A 120 -1.15 -10.79 -9.69
N LYS A 121 0.19 -10.66 -9.82
CA LYS A 121 1.01 -11.64 -10.53
C LYS A 121 1.09 -12.95 -9.77
N LEU A 122 1.32 -12.89 -8.45
CA LEU A 122 1.38 -14.08 -7.59
C LEU A 122 0.07 -14.88 -7.65
N VAL A 123 -1.09 -14.22 -7.64
CA VAL A 123 -2.42 -14.86 -7.81
C VAL A 123 -2.53 -15.57 -9.16
N LYS A 124 -2.08 -14.94 -10.24
CA LYS A 124 -2.11 -15.55 -11.57
C LYS A 124 -1.19 -16.78 -11.64
N ASP A 125 0.05 -16.60 -11.19
CA ASP A 125 1.08 -17.63 -11.26
C ASP A 125 0.75 -18.84 -10.36
N SER A 126 0.03 -18.65 -9.24
CA SER A 126 -0.45 -19.76 -8.39
C SER A 126 -1.42 -20.67 -9.14
N GLY A 127 -2.28 -20.09 -10.00
CA GLY A 127 -3.16 -20.88 -10.86
C GLY A 127 -2.41 -21.70 -11.93
N GLU A 128 -1.27 -21.18 -12.41
CA GLU A 128 -0.39 -21.91 -13.34
C GLU A 128 0.39 -23.02 -12.62
N ALA A 129 0.79 -22.78 -11.36
CA ALA A 129 1.48 -23.75 -10.51
C ALA A 129 0.54 -24.84 -9.91
N GLY A 130 -0.76 -24.76 -10.12
CA GLY A 130 -1.73 -25.70 -9.55
C GLY A 130 -1.89 -25.58 -8.02
N LEU A 131 -1.69 -24.37 -7.47
CA LEU A 131 -1.75 -24.08 -6.03
C LEU A 131 -2.90 -23.10 -5.72
N SER A 132 -3.95 -23.59 -5.06
CA SER A 132 -5.16 -22.85 -4.67
C SER A 132 -5.00 -22.20 -3.29
N GLY A 133 -5.65 -21.05 -3.09
CA GLY A 133 -5.71 -20.29 -1.83
C GLY A 133 -5.74 -18.78 -2.07
N LEU A 134 -4.96 -18.29 -3.04
CA LEU A 134 -4.80 -16.86 -3.30
C LEU A 134 -5.98 -16.22 -4.06
N GLU A 135 -6.95 -16.96 -4.54
CA GLU A 135 -8.05 -16.46 -5.38
C GLU A 135 -8.90 -15.40 -4.66
N SER A 136 -9.00 -15.47 -3.31
CA SER A 136 -9.70 -14.47 -2.50
C SER A 136 -9.10 -13.06 -2.62
N THR A 137 -7.82 -12.97 -3.02
CA THR A 137 -7.10 -11.70 -3.18
C THR A 137 -7.07 -11.18 -4.62
N VAL A 138 -7.74 -11.88 -5.57
CA VAL A 138 -7.76 -11.47 -6.98
C VAL A 138 -8.24 -10.04 -7.18
N GLY A 139 -7.54 -9.30 -8.03
CA GLY A 139 -7.86 -7.90 -8.35
C GLY A 139 -7.58 -6.91 -7.22
N ILE A 140 -6.92 -7.30 -6.13
CA ILE A 140 -6.36 -6.37 -5.14
C ILE A 140 -5.02 -5.87 -5.70
N PRO A 141 -4.88 -4.57 -5.96
CA PRO A 141 -3.60 -4.01 -6.40
C PRO A 141 -2.63 -3.92 -5.22
N GLY A 142 -1.34 -4.07 -5.49
CA GLY A 142 -0.31 -3.89 -4.46
C GLY A 142 0.79 -4.94 -4.51
N THR A 143 1.63 -4.93 -3.48
CA THR A 143 2.69 -5.90 -3.25
C THR A 143 2.29 -6.86 -2.13
N VAL A 144 2.97 -8.00 -2.02
CA VAL A 144 2.79 -8.96 -0.93
C VAL A 144 2.97 -8.26 0.42
N GLY A 145 4.06 -7.50 0.62
CA GLY A 145 4.31 -6.78 1.87
C GLY A 145 3.19 -5.79 2.23
N GLY A 146 2.70 -5.01 1.24
CA GLY A 146 1.56 -4.12 1.45
C GLY A 146 0.26 -4.86 1.75
N ALA A 147 0.04 -6.01 1.12
CA ALA A 147 -1.12 -6.85 1.38
C ALA A 147 -1.09 -7.46 2.80
N LEU A 148 0.08 -7.90 3.27
CA LEU A 148 0.27 -8.38 4.63
C LEU A 148 0.02 -7.26 5.65
N ALA A 149 0.60 -6.09 5.44
CA ALA A 149 0.44 -4.95 6.34
C ALA A 149 -1.04 -4.54 6.52
N MET A 150 -1.83 -4.64 5.45
CA MET A 150 -3.26 -4.28 5.46
C MET A 150 -4.20 -5.45 5.77
N ASN A 151 -3.68 -6.68 5.90
CA ASN A 151 -4.48 -7.90 5.86
C ASN A 151 -5.50 -7.86 4.71
N ALA A 152 -4.96 -7.68 3.49
CA ALA A 152 -5.77 -7.44 2.30
C ALA A 152 -6.67 -8.63 1.99
N GLY A 153 -7.92 -8.37 1.64
CA GLY A 153 -8.88 -9.42 1.37
C GLY A 153 -10.20 -8.89 0.80
N THR A 154 -11.09 -9.82 0.51
CA THR A 154 -12.43 -9.58 -0.03
C THR A 154 -13.49 -10.22 0.86
N ASP A 155 -14.72 -10.34 0.32
CA ASP A 155 -15.84 -11.09 0.94
C ASP A 155 -15.61 -12.61 0.99
N THR A 156 -14.55 -13.13 0.36
CA THR A 156 -14.26 -14.56 0.26
C THR A 156 -13.02 -15.02 1.05
N GLY A 157 -12.34 -14.12 1.74
CA GLY A 157 -11.15 -14.39 2.56
C GLY A 157 -10.10 -13.28 2.48
N CYS A 158 -9.07 -13.37 3.28
CA CYS A 158 -7.96 -12.41 3.33
C CYS A 158 -6.60 -13.12 3.23
N ILE A 159 -5.55 -12.34 2.99
CA ILE A 159 -4.20 -12.89 2.87
C ILE A 159 -3.72 -13.49 4.19
N GLY A 160 -4.14 -12.91 5.33
CA GLY A 160 -3.80 -13.41 6.66
C GLY A 160 -4.26 -14.84 6.93
N ASP A 161 -5.32 -15.31 6.25
CA ASP A 161 -5.80 -16.70 6.36
C ASP A 161 -4.78 -17.71 5.78
N LEU A 162 -3.81 -17.24 5.02
CA LEU A 162 -2.82 -18.04 4.30
C LEU A 162 -1.40 -17.90 4.87
N VAL A 163 -1.12 -16.83 5.62
CA VAL A 163 0.23 -16.54 6.11
C VAL A 163 0.61 -17.52 7.21
N MET A 164 1.76 -18.19 7.03
CA MET A 164 2.38 -19.06 8.03
C MET A 164 3.40 -18.28 8.86
N SER A 165 4.27 -17.54 8.18
CA SER A 165 5.28 -16.67 8.78
C SER A 165 5.72 -15.60 7.80
N ALA A 166 6.43 -14.59 8.30
CA ALA A 166 7.02 -13.57 7.46
C ALA A 166 8.37 -13.09 8.03
N MET A 167 9.34 -12.89 7.14
CA MET A 167 10.63 -12.29 7.48
C MET A 167 10.50 -10.78 7.50
N MET A 168 10.86 -10.17 8.61
CA MET A 168 10.79 -8.74 8.85
C MET A 168 12.17 -8.14 9.04
N LEU A 169 12.41 -6.98 8.44
CA LEU A 169 13.49 -6.10 8.85
C LEU A 169 12.92 -5.07 9.83
N GLU A 170 13.42 -5.07 11.05
CA GLU A 170 13.04 -4.15 12.12
C GLU A 170 13.78 -2.80 11.99
N GLU A 171 13.28 -1.78 12.66
CA GLU A 171 13.91 -0.45 12.69
C GLU A 171 15.34 -0.49 13.26
N SER A 172 15.64 -1.45 14.14
CA SER A 172 16.98 -1.74 14.64
C SER A 172 17.98 -2.19 13.56
N GLY A 173 17.47 -2.69 12.42
CA GLY A 173 18.25 -3.36 11.38
C GLY A 173 18.32 -4.88 11.58
N GLU A 174 17.69 -5.42 12.62
CA GLU A 174 17.61 -6.85 12.87
C GLU A 174 16.58 -7.51 11.98
N ILE A 175 16.88 -8.74 11.52
CA ILE A 175 15.94 -9.54 10.74
C ILE A 175 15.36 -10.61 11.64
N ARG A 176 14.02 -10.65 11.72
CA ARG A 176 13.30 -11.65 12.51
C ARG A 176 12.19 -12.30 11.70
N GLU A 177 11.99 -13.57 11.95
CA GLU A 177 10.79 -14.27 11.48
C GLU A 177 9.64 -14.01 12.47
N TRP A 178 8.53 -13.53 11.95
CA TRP A 178 7.29 -13.31 12.69
C TRP A 178 6.32 -14.44 12.39
N ASP A 179 5.76 -15.01 13.44
CA ASP A 179 4.69 -16.00 13.39
C ASP A 179 3.28 -15.37 13.40
N GLU A 180 2.25 -16.22 13.40
CA GLU A 180 0.84 -15.79 13.43
C GLU A 180 0.54 -14.89 14.65
N THR A 181 1.17 -15.12 15.80
CA THR A 181 0.94 -14.36 17.03
C THR A 181 1.42 -12.93 16.89
N GLN A 182 2.62 -12.75 16.36
CA GLN A 182 3.23 -11.42 16.13
C GLN A 182 2.54 -10.69 14.97
N LEU A 183 2.13 -11.40 13.93
CA LEU A 183 1.37 -10.86 12.81
C LEU A 183 -0.02 -10.38 13.20
N ALA A 184 -0.64 -10.98 14.24
CA ALA A 184 -1.86 -10.53 14.93
C ALA A 184 -2.99 -10.08 13.98
N TYR A 185 -3.29 -10.87 12.96
CA TYR A 185 -4.25 -10.51 11.93
C TYR A 185 -5.68 -10.39 12.45
N LYS A 186 -6.32 -9.26 12.09
CA LYS A 186 -7.76 -9.01 12.26
C LYS A 186 -8.29 -8.33 11.00
N TYR A 187 -9.58 -8.08 10.93
CA TYR A 187 -10.18 -7.36 9.79
C TYR A 187 -9.50 -6.02 9.54
N ARG A 188 -8.80 -5.89 8.39
CA ARG A 188 -8.03 -4.69 7.98
C ARG A 188 -7.00 -4.24 9.03
N HIS A 189 -6.38 -5.21 9.71
CA HIS A 189 -5.38 -4.97 10.74
C HIS A 189 -4.30 -6.04 10.74
N SER A 190 -3.07 -5.63 11.05
CA SER A 190 -1.94 -6.51 11.34
C SER A 190 -0.99 -5.86 12.34
N GLY A 191 -0.19 -6.65 13.05
CA GLY A 191 0.91 -6.18 13.90
C GLY A 191 1.98 -5.39 13.13
N ILE A 192 2.14 -5.67 11.84
CA ILE A 192 3.13 -5.02 10.95
C ILE A 192 2.99 -3.49 10.94
N ARG A 193 1.75 -2.97 10.89
CA ARG A 193 1.50 -1.52 10.82
C ARG A 193 1.93 -0.78 12.09
N ALA A 194 1.76 -1.40 13.24
CA ALA A 194 2.11 -0.79 14.54
C ALA A 194 3.62 -0.82 14.79
N ALA A 195 4.32 -1.83 14.30
CA ALA A 195 5.71 -2.12 14.64
C ALA A 195 6.75 -1.42 13.74
N LYS A 196 6.35 -0.66 12.72
CA LYS A 196 7.27 0.04 11.80
C LYS A 196 8.34 -0.88 11.19
N VAL A 197 7.95 -2.09 10.78
CA VAL A 197 8.84 -3.10 10.19
C VAL A 197 8.67 -3.16 8.67
N THR A 198 9.69 -3.66 7.99
CA THR A 198 9.65 -3.92 6.54
C THR A 198 9.49 -5.41 6.27
N VAL A 199 8.45 -5.79 5.54
CA VAL A 199 8.25 -7.18 5.10
C VAL A 199 9.26 -7.50 4.00
N LEU A 200 10.20 -8.41 4.28
CA LEU A 200 11.18 -8.91 3.31
C LEU A 200 10.61 -10.05 2.47
N SER A 201 9.96 -11.01 3.11
CA SER A 201 9.27 -12.13 2.46
C SER A 201 8.17 -12.70 3.35
N ALA A 202 7.28 -13.51 2.77
CA ALA A 202 6.25 -14.23 3.50
C ALA A 202 6.11 -15.66 2.98
N ARG A 203 5.91 -16.61 3.89
CA ARG A 203 5.50 -17.98 3.58
C ARG A 203 3.98 -18.07 3.65
N LEU A 204 3.36 -18.44 2.54
CA LEU A 204 1.92 -18.57 2.41
C LEU A 204 1.56 -20.04 2.17
N ARG A 205 0.60 -20.55 2.92
CA ARG A 205 0.06 -21.91 2.76
C ARG A 205 -0.91 -21.93 1.59
N LEU A 206 -0.66 -22.82 0.64
CA LEU A 206 -1.53 -23.08 -0.49
C LEU A 206 -1.79 -24.60 -0.57
N ARG A 207 -2.76 -24.99 -1.38
CA ARG A 207 -3.15 -26.40 -1.52
C ARG A 207 -3.15 -26.79 -2.99
N PRO A 208 -2.63 -27.98 -3.34
CA PRO A 208 -2.73 -28.48 -4.70
C PRO A 208 -4.20 -28.56 -5.16
N ALA A 209 -4.45 -28.10 -6.37
CA ALA A 209 -5.74 -28.20 -7.03
C ALA A 209 -5.55 -28.16 -8.57
N PRO A 210 -6.52 -28.65 -9.36
CA PRO A 210 -6.45 -28.59 -10.81
C PRO A 210 -6.29 -27.14 -11.31
N PRO A 211 -5.29 -26.84 -12.14
CA PRO A 211 -5.02 -25.47 -12.62
C PRO A 211 -6.23 -24.83 -13.32
N GLU A 212 -7.03 -25.61 -14.04
CA GLU A 212 -8.25 -25.16 -14.72
C GLU A 212 -9.32 -24.67 -13.73
N GLU A 213 -9.49 -25.34 -12.59
CA GLU A 213 -10.44 -24.94 -11.55
C GLU A 213 -10.00 -23.63 -10.90
N ILE A 214 -8.70 -23.50 -10.58
CA ILE A 214 -8.13 -22.29 -10.00
C ILE A 214 -8.33 -21.12 -10.97
N ARG A 215 -7.96 -21.29 -12.25
CA ARG A 215 -8.14 -20.26 -13.28
C ARG A 215 -9.58 -19.84 -13.47
N ALA A 216 -10.51 -20.82 -13.51
CA ALA A 216 -11.94 -20.53 -13.61
C ALA A 216 -12.45 -19.72 -12.40
N LYS A 217 -11.99 -20.06 -11.19
CA LYS A 217 -12.33 -19.32 -9.96
C LYS A 217 -11.77 -17.90 -9.97
N ILE A 218 -10.50 -17.72 -10.35
CA ILE A 218 -9.85 -16.41 -10.51
C ILE A 218 -10.65 -15.54 -11.49
N GLU A 219 -10.98 -16.06 -12.67
CA GLU A 219 -11.69 -15.31 -13.71
C GLU A 219 -13.10 -14.92 -13.26
N ARG A 220 -13.84 -15.81 -12.65
CA ARG A 220 -15.18 -15.53 -12.09
C ARG A 220 -15.14 -14.43 -11.04
N LEU A 221 -14.16 -14.46 -10.11
CA LEU A 221 -14.01 -13.44 -9.08
C LEU A 221 -13.56 -12.10 -9.69
N ARG A 222 -12.67 -12.13 -10.69
CA ARG A 222 -12.23 -10.94 -11.43
C ARG A 222 -13.40 -10.25 -12.13
N GLN A 223 -14.25 -11.00 -12.84
CA GLN A 223 -15.45 -10.49 -13.51
C GLN A 223 -16.46 -9.91 -12.51
N LYS A 224 -16.71 -10.61 -11.38
CA LYS A 224 -17.58 -10.10 -10.30
C LYS A 224 -17.10 -8.74 -9.80
N ARG A 225 -15.80 -8.57 -9.61
CA ARG A 225 -15.23 -7.28 -9.17
C ARG A 225 -15.29 -6.22 -10.26
N ALA A 226 -14.89 -6.55 -11.48
CA ALA A 226 -14.93 -5.64 -12.62
C ALA A 226 -16.35 -5.10 -12.89
N GLY A 227 -17.38 -5.93 -12.70
CA GLY A 227 -18.78 -5.51 -12.81
C GLY A 227 -19.20 -4.47 -11.76
N ARG A 228 -18.60 -4.47 -10.56
CA ARG A 228 -19.03 -3.65 -9.41
C ARG A 228 -18.11 -2.50 -9.05
N GLN A 229 -16.83 -2.57 -9.39
CA GLN A 229 -15.80 -1.61 -8.96
C GLN A 229 -15.21 -0.86 -10.15
N PRO A 230 -14.77 0.40 -9.97
CA PRO A 230 -14.16 1.22 -11.03
C PRO A 230 -12.66 0.89 -11.17
N LEU A 231 -12.31 -0.36 -11.55
CA LEU A 231 -10.93 -0.87 -11.54
C LEU A 231 -9.96 -0.14 -12.48
N THR A 232 -10.49 0.60 -13.47
CA THR A 232 -9.69 1.39 -14.42
C THR A 232 -9.48 2.83 -13.98
N ALA A 233 -10.19 3.28 -12.94
CA ALA A 233 -10.05 4.65 -12.44
C ALA A 233 -8.87 4.77 -11.46
N TRP A 234 -8.29 5.96 -11.38
CA TRP A 234 -7.27 6.29 -10.40
C TRP A 234 -7.89 6.37 -9.01
N SER A 235 -7.68 5.34 -8.20
CA SER A 235 -8.26 5.21 -6.87
C SER A 235 -7.35 4.38 -5.95
N ALA A 236 -7.57 4.46 -4.65
CA ALA A 236 -6.89 3.64 -3.65
C ALA A 236 -7.79 2.53 -3.08
N GLY A 237 -8.70 1.98 -3.90
CA GLY A 237 -9.64 0.95 -3.44
C GLY A 237 -10.81 1.51 -2.63
N SER A 238 -11.26 0.75 -1.63
CA SER A 238 -12.34 1.17 -0.71
C SER A 238 -11.87 2.29 0.22
N ALA A 239 -12.65 3.37 0.29
CA ALA A 239 -12.33 4.50 1.15
C ALA A 239 -12.54 4.18 2.65
N PHE A 240 -13.62 3.49 2.97
CA PHE A 240 -14.02 3.17 4.34
C PHE A 240 -14.09 1.66 4.57
N LYS A 241 -13.77 1.25 5.78
CA LYS A 241 -14.00 -0.12 6.26
C LYS A 241 -15.50 -0.42 6.30
N ASN A 242 -15.85 -1.69 6.15
CA ASN A 242 -17.25 -2.09 6.34
C ASN A 242 -17.57 -2.14 7.84
N PRO A 243 -18.57 -1.38 8.32
CA PRO A 243 -19.08 -1.53 9.68
C PRO A 243 -19.66 -2.93 9.88
N ARG A 244 -19.78 -3.34 11.16
CA ARG A 244 -20.35 -4.65 11.49
C ARG A 244 -21.75 -4.81 10.90
N GLY A 245 -21.97 -5.85 10.13
CA GLY A 245 -23.28 -6.21 9.56
C GLY A 245 -23.72 -5.43 8.32
N VAL A 246 -22.97 -4.40 7.86
CA VAL A 246 -23.35 -3.63 6.69
C VAL A 246 -22.14 -3.23 5.84
N ALA A 247 -22.30 -3.20 4.54
CA ALA A 247 -21.25 -2.72 3.64
C ALA A 247 -21.26 -1.18 3.56
N ALA A 248 -20.11 -0.54 3.80
CA ALA A 248 -19.96 0.93 3.70
C ALA A 248 -20.43 1.47 2.35
N GLY A 249 -20.16 0.74 1.26
CA GLY A 249 -20.64 1.11 -0.07
C GLY A 249 -22.19 1.14 -0.19
N LYS A 250 -22.91 0.28 0.54
CA LYS A 250 -24.39 0.32 0.59
C LYS A 250 -24.88 1.52 1.39
N VAL A 251 -24.23 1.80 2.53
CA VAL A 251 -24.54 2.98 3.37
C VAL A 251 -24.39 4.25 2.56
N LEU A 252 -23.22 4.46 1.95
CA LEU A 252 -22.91 5.63 1.13
C LEU A 252 -23.80 5.74 -0.11
N HIS A 253 -24.13 4.62 -0.76
CA HIS A 253 -25.06 4.63 -1.90
C HIS A 253 -26.45 5.11 -1.49
N ARG A 254 -27.01 4.56 -0.41
CA ARG A 254 -28.32 4.97 0.12
C ARG A 254 -28.31 6.40 0.66
N ALA A 255 -27.17 6.84 1.17
CA ALA A 255 -26.98 8.23 1.58
C ALA A 255 -26.96 9.22 0.41
N GLY A 256 -26.82 8.76 -0.84
CA GLY A 256 -26.77 9.61 -2.02
C GLY A 256 -25.36 10.13 -2.34
N ALA A 257 -24.31 9.47 -1.84
CA ALA A 257 -22.92 9.91 -2.02
C ALA A 257 -22.39 9.73 -3.45
N LYS A 258 -22.96 8.81 -4.26
CA LYS A 258 -22.49 8.57 -5.64
C LYS A 258 -22.49 9.87 -6.46
N GLY A 259 -21.36 10.10 -7.15
CA GLY A 259 -21.18 11.28 -7.99
C GLY A 259 -20.83 12.57 -7.24
N MET A 260 -20.84 12.58 -5.89
CA MET A 260 -20.40 13.73 -5.08
C MET A 260 -18.98 14.14 -5.48
N ARG A 261 -18.71 15.44 -5.56
CA ARG A 261 -17.43 15.98 -6.02
C ARG A 261 -16.93 17.10 -5.12
N VAL A 262 -15.59 17.17 -5.06
CA VAL A 262 -14.84 18.33 -4.58
C VAL A 262 -13.68 18.53 -5.58
N GLY A 263 -13.73 19.61 -6.34
CA GLY A 263 -12.79 19.81 -7.45
C GLY A 263 -12.77 18.61 -8.41
N GLU A 264 -11.60 17.99 -8.58
CA GLU A 264 -11.40 16.82 -9.42
C GLU A 264 -11.46 15.48 -8.65
N ALA A 265 -11.66 15.51 -7.33
CA ALA A 265 -11.98 14.33 -6.53
C ALA A 265 -13.47 14.00 -6.64
N GLN A 266 -13.81 12.71 -6.83
CA GLN A 266 -15.20 12.27 -6.99
C GLN A 266 -15.47 10.93 -6.30
N VAL A 267 -16.64 10.79 -5.66
CA VAL A 267 -17.21 9.49 -5.30
C VAL A 267 -17.66 8.79 -6.58
N SER A 268 -17.13 7.61 -6.86
CA SER A 268 -17.44 6.88 -8.08
C SER A 268 -18.96 6.66 -8.25
N SER A 269 -19.47 6.92 -9.46
CA SER A 269 -20.86 6.61 -9.82
C SER A 269 -21.12 5.10 -9.85
N LYS A 270 -20.06 4.28 -10.06
CA LYS A 270 -20.15 2.81 -10.08
C LYS A 270 -20.21 2.22 -8.67
N HIS A 271 -19.36 2.67 -7.74
CA HIS A 271 -19.27 2.13 -6.38
C HIS A 271 -19.05 3.24 -5.35
N ALA A 272 -20.03 3.45 -4.47
CA ALA A 272 -20.04 4.60 -3.55
C ALA A 272 -18.90 4.61 -2.50
N ASN A 273 -18.24 3.47 -2.23
CA ASN A 273 -17.07 3.39 -1.36
C ASN A 273 -15.74 3.51 -2.12
N PHE A 274 -15.76 3.95 -3.38
CA PHE A 274 -14.57 4.21 -4.18
C PHE A 274 -14.50 5.69 -4.50
N LEU A 275 -13.42 6.32 -4.06
CA LEU A 275 -13.09 7.68 -4.45
C LEU A 275 -12.14 7.62 -5.66
N ILE A 276 -12.33 8.50 -6.60
CA ILE A 276 -11.55 8.54 -7.84
C ILE A 276 -10.97 9.92 -8.08
N ASN A 277 -9.76 9.96 -8.58
CA ASN A 277 -9.15 11.17 -9.15
C ASN A 277 -9.54 11.24 -10.64
N ARG A 278 -10.17 12.33 -11.05
CA ARG A 278 -10.61 12.54 -12.44
C ARG A 278 -9.52 13.08 -13.36
N GLY A 279 -8.34 13.33 -12.83
CA GLY A 279 -7.17 13.76 -13.60
C GLY A 279 -6.22 14.66 -12.83
N ARG A 280 -6.72 15.64 -12.07
CA ARG A 280 -5.91 16.65 -11.39
C ARG A 280 -6.32 16.91 -9.94
N ALA A 281 -6.94 15.92 -9.29
CA ALA A 281 -7.34 16.07 -7.89
C ALA A 281 -6.12 16.26 -6.99
N ARG A 282 -6.24 17.18 -6.03
CA ARG A 282 -5.27 17.40 -4.97
C ARG A 282 -5.63 16.58 -3.74
N ALA A 283 -4.67 16.35 -2.85
CA ALA A 283 -4.92 15.64 -1.61
C ALA A 283 -5.92 16.37 -0.71
N ALA A 284 -5.88 17.69 -0.67
CA ALA A 284 -6.86 18.51 0.05
C ALA A 284 -8.29 18.27 -0.45
N GLU A 285 -8.50 18.21 -1.77
CA GLU A 285 -9.83 17.92 -2.34
C GLU A 285 -10.32 16.52 -1.99
N MET A 286 -9.40 15.54 -1.98
CA MET A 286 -9.73 14.17 -1.63
C MET A 286 -10.06 14.02 -0.14
N LYS A 287 -9.30 14.71 0.74
CA LYS A 287 -9.57 14.75 2.19
C LYS A 287 -10.96 15.36 2.45
N GLU A 288 -11.26 16.50 1.85
CA GLU A 288 -12.57 17.14 1.97
C GLU A 288 -13.71 16.24 1.46
N LEU A 289 -13.50 15.53 0.34
CA LEU A 289 -14.49 14.59 -0.19
C LEU A 289 -14.75 13.43 0.77
N ILE A 290 -13.70 12.90 1.42
CA ILE A 290 -13.78 11.86 2.47
C ILE A 290 -14.64 12.37 3.62
N GLU A 291 -14.35 13.57 4.13
CA GLU A 291 -15.08 14.18 5.25
C GLU A 291 -16.55 14.40 4.93
N ARG A 292 -16.85 14.91 3.71
CA ARG A 292 -18.23 15.10 3.25
C ARG A 292 -19.00 13.78 3.14
N ALA A 293 -18.37 12.73 2.59
CA ALA A 293 -18.97 11.41 2.45
C ALA A 293 -19.21 10.75 3.82
N HIS A 294 -18.25 10.87 4.73
CA HIS A 294 -18.35 10.42 6.12
C HIS A 294 -19.51 11.14 6.85
N ALA A 295 -19.50 12.47 6.84
CA ALA A 295 -20.53 13.27 7.48
C ALA A 295 -21.95 13.00 6.92
N LEU A 296 -22.05 12.67 5.64
CA LEU A 296 -23.32 12.29 5.01
C LEU A 296 -23.86 10.96 5.56
N ALA A 297 -22.98 9.94 5.71
CA ALA A 297 -23.34 8.65 6.29
C ALA A 297 -23.75 8.78 7.77
N LEU A 298 -22.99 9.54 8.55
CA LEU A 298 -23.26 9.81 9.95
C LEU A 298 -24.61 10.52 10.15
N ARG A 299 -24.86 11.63 9.42
CA ARG A 299 -26.12 12.39 9.52
C ARG A 299 -27.34 11.58 9.10
N ARG A 300 -27.24 10.74 8.05
CA ARG A 300 -28.42 10.04 7.52
C ARG A 300 -28.73 8.72 8.23
N TYR A 301 -27.73 8.07 8.79
CA TYR A 301 -27.87 6.71 9.32
C TYR A 301 -27.28 6.52 10.72
N GLY A 302 -26.63 7.54 11.30
CA GLY A 302 -25.92 7.43 12.57
C GLY A 302 -24.70 6.48 12.52
N ILE A 303 -24.19 6.19 11.31
CA ILE A 303 -23.08 5.25 11.10
C ILE A 303 -21.78 6.03 10.95
N ASP A 304 -20.89 5.85 11.93
CA ASP A 304 -19.53 6.39 11.94
C ASP A 304 -18.63 5.46 11.08
N LEU A 305 -18.27 5.89 9.89
CA LEU A 305 -17.47 5.10 8.94
C LEU A 305 -15.97 5.27 9.23
N GLU A 306 -15.29 4.20 9.61
CA GLU A 306 -13.83 4.19 9.78
C GLU A 306 -13.12 4.20 8.41
N LEU A 307 -12.13 5.09 8.25
CA LEU A 307 -11.33 5.17 7.02
C LEU A 307 -10.45 3.92 6.84
N GLU A 308 -10.44 3.35 5.64
CA GLU A 308 -9.55 2.24 5.25
C GLU A 308 -8.28 2.75 4.57
N ILE A 309 -8.40 3.84 3.80
CA ILE A 309 -7.26 4.50 3.16
C ILE A 309 -6.34 5.10 4.22
N GLU A 310 -5.05 4.89 4.07
CA GLU A 310 -4.02 5.50 4.91
C GLU A 310 -3.65 6.89 4.36
N THR A 311 -3.86 7.93 5.17
CA THR A 311 -3.39 9.28 4.87
C THR A 311 -1.99 9.45 5.43
N VAL A 312 -1.05 9.96 4.62
CA VAL A 312 0.35 10.16 5.00
C VAL A 312 0.87 11.50 4.49
N GLY A 313 1.83 12.05 5.20
CA GLY A 313 2.44 13.34 4.86
C GLY A 313 1.55 14.54 5.22
N GLU A 314 1.97 15.71 4.73
CA GLU A 314 1.43 17.05 5.04
C GLU A 314 0.45 17.56 4.00
#